data_d484dc402b6fe52128beab3c3b04c287
#
_entry.id   d484dc402b6fe52128beab3c3b04c287
#
_cell.length_a   1.000
_cell.length_b   1.000
_cell.length_c   1.000
_cell.angle_alpha   90.00
_cell.angle_beta   90.00
_cell.angle_gamma   90.00
#
_symmetry.space_group_name_H-M   'P 1'
#
loop_
_entity.id
_entity.type
_entity.pdbx_description
1 polymer ?
#
loop_
_entity_poly.entity_id
_entity_poly.type
_entity_poly.pdbx_seq_one_letter_code
_entity_poly.pdbx_strand_id
1 'polypeptide(L)'
;PYYNFDKIMELSNSYNFKSLFLFMSLEKDEFEFLYSLDQVKHPIKKILESENHKIGIHPSKITYDNYKNLKKEINRFSEKINEKIEYSRQHYLMFDINKTWNILNSNNIKYDLTLGYPEMIGFRCGICYPFKVYDIKTKSKLELIEIPLIIMDVTLTNYMKIKNEKVLNYQVVEIINQVKKHNGTLNLI
;
A
#
# COMPACT_ATOMS: atom_id res chain seq x y z
N PRO A 1 -12.30 16.51 10.94
CA PRO A 1 -11.08 16.01 10.34
C PRO A 1 -10.87 14.57 10.75
N TYR A 2 -10.65 13.68 9.78
CA TYR A 2 -10.49 12.24 9.99
C TYR A 2 -9.04 11.90 10.38
N TYR A 3 -8.56 12.42 11.51
CA TYR A 3 -7.20 12.14 11.99
C TYR A 3 -7.23 11.07 13.10
N ASN A 4 -7.45 9.82 12.71
CA ASN A 4 -7.44 8.69 13.64
C ASN A 4 -6.07 7.97 13.71
N PHE A 5 -4.99 8.63 13.31
CA PHE A 5 -3.65 8.01 13.26
C PHE A 5 -3.26 7.43 14.62
N ASP A 6 -3.40 8.20 15.71
CA ASP A 6 -3.05 7.75 17.07
C ASP A 6 -3.85 6.50 17.44
N LYS A 7 -5.16 6.52 17.22
CA LYS A 7 -6.04 5.38 17.53
C LYS A 7 -5.69 4.13 16.71
N ILE A 8 -5.33 4.28 15.44
CA ILE A 8 -4.89 3.17 14.60
C ILE A 8 -3.57 2.61 15.11
N MET A 9 -2.61 3.45 15.48
CA MET A 9 -1.33 3.03 16.06
C MET A 9 -1.53 2.30 17.38
N GLU A 10 -2.35 2.83 18.29
CA GLU A 10 -2.69 2.20 19.58
C GLU A 10 -3.32 0.83 19.37
N LEU A 11 -4.31 0.74 18.49
CA LEU A 11 -4.97 -0.53 18.15
C LEU A 11 -3.99 -1.54 17.59
N SER A 12 -3.16 -1.12 16.63
CA SER A 12 -2.16 -1.99 16.03
C SER A 12 -1.13 -2.50 17.04
N ASN A 13 -0.68 -1.63 17.94
CA ASN A 13 0.23 -2.00 19.01
C ASN A 13 -0.41 -2.99 19.99
N SER A 14 -1.70 -2.80 20.34
CA SER A 14 -2.41 -3.70 21.28
C SER A 14 -2.54 -5.13 20.76
N TYR A 15 -2.55 -5.29 19.43
CA TYR A 15 -2.60 -6.60 18.75
C TYR A 15 -1.25 -7.03 18.17
N ASN A 16 -0.17 -6.29 18.42
CA ASN A 16 1.16 -6.55 17.87
C ASN A 16 1.18 -6.58 16.33
N PHE A 17 0.42 -5.69 15.69
CA PHE A 17 0.43 -5.48 14.24
C PHE A 17 1.36 -4.34 13.86
N LYS A 18 1.85 -4.38 12.62
CA LYS A 18 2.58 -3.27 12.00
C LYS A 18 1.64 -2.51 11.08
N SER A 19 1.57 -1.19 11.23
CA SER A 19 0.81 -0.34 10.33
C SER A 19 1.72 0.39 9.36
N LEU A 20 1.31 0.44 8.10
CA LEU A 20 1.92 1.25 7.06
C LEU A 20 0.92 2.33 6.64
N PHE A 21 1.30 3.58 6.87
CA PHE A 21 0.48 4.73 6.50
C PHE A 21 0.95 5.28 5.16
N LEU A 22 0.08 5.27 4.18
CA LEU A 22 0.38 5.71 2.82
C LEU A 22 -0.21 7.10 2.58
N PHE A 23 0.62 8.03 2.12
CA PHE A 23 0.23 9.41 1.92
C PHE A 23 0.30 9.80 0.45
N MET A 24 -0.72 10.54 -0.02
CA MET A 24 -0.66 11.19 -1.33
C MET A 24 0.18 12.46 -1.24
N SER A 25 0.97 12.73 -2.27
CA SER A 25 1.86 13.88 -2.38
C SER A 25 1.47 14.77 -3.56
N LEU A 26 0.24 15.29 -3.54
CA LEU A 26 -0.32 16.12 -4.60
C LEU A 26 -0.29 17.61 -4.25
N GLU A 27 -0.21 18.46 -5.27
CA GLU A 27 -0.39 19.91 -5.16
C GLU A 27 -1.87 20.28 -5.36
N LYS A 28 -2.26 21.43 -4.85
CA LYS A 28 -3.68 21.86 -4.79
C LYS A 28 -4.38 21.92 -6.15
N ASP A 29 -3.63 22.15 -7.21
CA ASP A 29 -4.11 22.22 -8.60
C ASP A 29 -4.06 20.87 -9.33
N GLU A 30 -3.54 19.84 -8.68
CA GLU A 30 -3.48 18.49 -9.25
C GLU A 30 -4.78 17.73 -9.03
N PHE A 31 -5.20 16.99 -10.04
CA PHE A 31 -6.38 16.12 -9.95
C PHE A 31 -6.20 15.09 -8.82
N GLU A 32 -7.27 14.82 -8.08
CA GLU A 32 -7.27 13.94 -6.89
C GLU A 32 -6.65 14.57 -5.63
N PHE A 33 -6.33 15.85 -5.62
CA PHE A 33 -5.86 16.52 -4.41
C PHE A 33 -6.92 16.46 -3.28
N LEU A 34 -6.53 15.92 -2.14
CA LEU A 34 -7.39 15.79 -0.96
C LEU A 34 -6.91 16.66 0.21
N TYR A 35 -5.60 16.79 0.38
CA TYR A 35 -4.97 17.53 1.46
C TYR A 35 -3.53 17.91 1.09
N SER A 36 -2.98 18.92 1.72
CA SER A 36 -1.55 19.22 1.62
C SER A 36 -0.76 18.41 2.64
N LEU A 37 0.50 18.09 2.34
CA LEU A 37 1.41 17.41 3.27
C LEU A 37 1.61 18.20 4.57
N ASP A 38 1.48 19.53 4.55
CA ASP A 38 1.56 20.35 5.76
C ASP A 38 0.44 20.04 6.76
N GLN A 39 -0.74 19.70 6.28
CA GLN A 39 -1.87 19.34 7.14
C GLN A 39 -1.66 18.01 7.89
N VAL A 40 -0.83 17.12 7.35
CA VAL A 40 -0.54 15.81 7.92
C VAL A 40 0.88 15.69 8.49
N LYS A 41 1.64 16.78 8.52
CA LYS A 41 3.02 16.79 9.00
C LYS A 41 3.17 16.27 10.44
N HIS A 42 2.27 16.67 11.34
CA HIS A 42 2.32 16.22 12.74
C HIS A 42 2.07 14.70 12.90
N PRO A 43 0.99 14.11 12.33
CA PRO A 43 0.84 12.65 12.31
C PRO A 43 2.04 11.92 11.69
N ILE A 44 2.56 12.39 10.56
CA ILE A 44 3.73 11.77 9.91
C ILE A 44 4.92 11.72 10.88
N LYS A 45 5.21 12.82 11.58
CA LYS A 45 6.30 12.86 12.56
C LYS A 45 6.11 11.81 13.65
N LYS A 46 4.92 11.71 14.24
CA LYS A 46 4.59 10.69 15.26
C LYS A 46 4.79 9.27 14.73
N ILE A 47 4.38 9.00 13.48
CA ILE A 47 4.56 7.67 12.87
C ILE A 47 6.04 7.36 12.69
N LEU A 48 6.85 8.33 12.26
CA LEU A 48 8.29 8.17 12.08
C LEU A 48 9.04 7.92 13.40
N GLU A 49 8.56 8.52 14.50
CA GLU A 49 9.10 8.30 15.85
C GLU A 49 8.72 6.91 16.41
N SER A 50 7.82 6.19 15.77
CA SER A 50 7.38 4.85 16.17
C SER A 50 8.25 3.75 15.55
N GLU A 51 8.64 2.75 16.34
CA GLU A 51 9.38 1.59 15.84
C GLU A 51 8.50 0.63 15.02
N ASN A 52 7.22 0.53 15.36
CA ASN A 52 6.30 -0.46 14.81
C ASN A 52 5.55 -0.01 13.55
N HIS A 53 5.57 1.30 13.26
CA HIS A 53 4.80 1.86 12.15
C HIS A 53 5.72 2.45 11.09
N LYS A 54 5.24 2.46 9.86
CA LYS A 54 5.99 2.97 8.72
C LYS A 54 5.13 3.92 7.90
N ILE A 55 5.80 4.74 7.10
CA ILE A 55 5.16 5.58 6.09
C ILE A 55 5.54 5.13 4.69
N GLY A 56 4.70 5.46 3.74
CA GLY A 56 4.98 5.26 2.33
C GLY A 56 4.15 6.22 1.47
N ILE A 57 4.33 6.10 0.16
CA ILE A 57 3.61 6.93 -0.80
C ILE A 57 2.39 6.17 -1.36
N HIS A 58 1.28 6.90 -1.50
CA HIS A 58 0.12 6.50 -2.29
C HIS A 58 0.06 7.38 -3.53
N PRO A 59 0.84 7.06 -4.57
CA PRO A 59 0.99 7.96 -5.70
C PRO A 59 -0.27 7.99 -6.54
N SER A 60 -0.50 9.11 -7.25
CA SER A 60 -1.68 9.30 -8.10
C SER A 60 -1.77 8.29 -9.23
N LYS A 61 -2.96 8.17 -9.83
CA LYS A 61 -3.22 7.22 -10.93
C LYS A 61 -2.41 7.44 -12.20
N ILE A 62 -1.77 8.59 -12.37
CA ILE A 62 -0.95 8.90 -13.56
C ILE A 62 0.51 8.43 -13.42
N THR A 63 0.86 7.73 -12.35
CA THR A 63 2.25 7.37 -12.02
C THR A 63 2.61 5.93 -12.34
N TYR A 64 1.63 5.01 -12.37
CA TYR A 64 1.86 3.56 -12.49
C TYR A 64 2.63 3.15 -13.75
N ASP A 65 2.56 3.94 -14.82
CA ASP A 65 3.25 3.72 -16.09
C ASP A 65 4.15 4.89 -16.51
N ASN A 66 4.39 5.85 -15.61
CA ASN A 66 5.15 7.06 -15.89
C ASN A 66 6.22 7.34 -14.82
N TYR A 67 7.47 7.05 -15.18
CA TYR A 67 8.64 7.27 -14.31
C TYR A 67 8.76 8.72 -13.79
N LYS A 68 8.58 9.72 -14.68
CA LYS A 68 8.77 11.13 -14.33
C LYS A 68 7.72 11.61 -13.34
N ASN A 69 6.46 11.20 -13.53
CA ASN A 69 5.38 11.57 -12.62
C ASN A 69 5.61 10.94 -11.24
N LEU A 70 5.95 9.65 -11.18
CA LEU A 70 6.25 9.00 -9.92
C LEU A 70 7.43 9.65 -9.20
N LYS A 71 8.52 9.93 -9.92
CA LYS A 71 9.70 10.61 -9.38
C LYS A 71 9.36 11.98 -8.80
N LYS A 72 8.53 12.77 -9.49
CA LYS A 72 8.06 14.09 -9.01
C LYS A 72 7.35 13.97 -7.66
N GLU A 73 6.42 13.02 -7.55
CA GLU A 73 5.65 12.82 -6.32
C GLU A 73 6.51 12.29 -5.17
N ILE A 74 7.40 11.33 -5.44
CA ILE A 74 8.35 10.80 -4.43
C ILE A 74 9.28 11.90 -3.93
N ASN A 75 9.88 12.69 -4.82
CA ASN A 75 10.78 13.76 -4.43
C ASN A 75 10.07 14.79 -3.55
N ARG A 76 8.89 15.25 -3.97
CA ARG A 76 8.06 16.19 -3.20
C ARG A 76 7.77 15.66 -1.78
N PHE A 77 7.41 14.38 -1.68
CA PHE A 77 7.12 13.78 -0.38
C PHE A 77 8.38 13.66 0.47
N SER A 78 9.44 13.10 -0.09
CA SER A 78 10.73 12.90 0.59
C SER A 78 11.33 14.22 1.08
N GLU A 79 11.35 15.26 0.25
CA GLU A 79 11.80 16.60 0.61
C GLU A 79 10.98 17.22 1.75
N LYS A 80 9.64 17.05 1.68
CA LYS A 80 8.73 17.63 2.68
C LYS A 80 8.90 17.04 4.07
N ILE A 81 9.19 15.75 4.16
CA ILE A 81 9.33 15.06 5.45
C ILE A 81 10.79 14.82 5.84
N ASN A 82 11.73 15.13 4.95
CA ASN A 82 13.19 14.87 5.09
C ASN A 82 13.50 13.39 5.35
N GLU A 83 12.79 12.48 4.67
CA GLU A 83 12.94 11.05 4.80
C GLU A 83 12.92 10.35 3.44
N LYS A 84 13.57 9.18 3.36
CA LYS A 84 13.54 8.34 2.18
C LYS A 84 12.24 7.53 2.12
N ILE A 85 11.59 7.52 0.96
CA ILE A 85 10.36 6.76 0.74
C ILE A 85 10.73 5.39 0.16
N GLU A 86 10.37 4.33 0.89
CA GLU A 86 10.70 2.96 0.52
C GLU A 86 9.45 2.10 0.22
N TYR A 87 8.26 2.54 0.64
CA TYR A 87 7.00 1.81 0.50
C TYR A 87 6.06 2.54 -0.45
N SER A 88 5.37 1.79 -1.30
CA SER A 88 4.38 2.31 -2.24
C SER A 88 3.17 1.38 -2.36
N ARG A 89 2.00 1.98 -2.63
CA ARG A 89 0.82 1.31 -3.16
C ARG A 89 0.17 2.25 -4.16
N GLN A 90 0.02 1.81 -5.39
CA GLN A 90 -0.56 2.62 -6.45
C GLN A 90 -2.04 2.90 -6.21
N HIS A 91 -2.46 4.14 -6.48
CA HIS A 91 -3.86 4.54 -6.35
C HIS A 91 -4.75 3.72 -7.30
N TYR A 92 -5.95 3.34 -6.84
CA TYR A 92 -6.85 2.43 -7.56
C TYR A 92 -6.23 1.06 -7.91
N LEU A 93 -5.15 0.64 -7.27
CA LEU A 93 -4.38 -0.56 -7.62
C LEU A 93 -3.96 -0.58 -9.10
N MET A 94 -3.75 0.62 -9.71
CA MET A 94 -3.31 0.75 -11.10
C MET A 94 -1.97 0.07 -11.32
N PHE A 95 -1.93 -0.85 -12.28
CA PHE A 95 -0.76 -1.70 -12.46
C PHE A 95 -0.59 -2.19 -13.89
N ASP A 96 0.62 -2.05 -14.43
CA ASP A 96 1.07 -2.66 -15.69
C ASP A 96 2.30 -3.53 -15.39
N ILE A 97 2.17 -4.84 -15.56
CA ILE A 97 3.24 -5.83 -15.30
C ILE A 97 4.54 -5.52 -16.05
N ASN A 98 4.46 -4.87 -17.20
CA ASN A 98 5.61 -4.54 -18.02
C ASN A 98 6.32 -3.23 -17.64
N LYS A 99 5.70 -2.42 -16.76
CA LYS A 99 6.18 -1.07 -16.46
C LYS A 99 6.26 -0.76 -14.98
N THR A 100 5.18 -1.01 -14.21
CA THR A 100 5.01 -0.47 -12.87
C THR A 100 6.15 -0.88 -11.94
N TRP A 101 6.48 -2.15 -11.86
CA TRP A 101 7.57 -2.61 -10.99
C TRP A 101 8.94 -2.03 -11.38
N ASN A 102 9.21 -1.93 -12.68
CA ASN A 102 10.46 -1.32 -13.16
C ASN A 102 10.54 0.17 -12.79
N ILE A 103 9.43 0.89 -12.90
CA ILE A 103 9.34 2.30 -12.54
C ILE A 103 9.52 2.49 -11.04
N LEU A 104 8.88 1.67 -10.20
CA LEU A 104 9.05 1.69 -8.76
C LEU A 104 10.49 1.40 -8.36
N ASN A 105 11.07 0.32 -8.87
CA ASN A 105 12.46 -0.07 -8.61
C ASN A 105 13.45 1.02 -9.03
N SER A 106 13.26 1.63 -10.21
CA SER A 106 14.11 2.72 -10.70
C SER A 106 13.99 4.03 -9.91
N ASN A 107 12.91 4.17 -9.13
CA ASN A 107 12.70 5.26 -8.17
C ASN A 107 13.11 4.89 -6.73
N ASN A 108 13.85 3.80 -6.54
CA ASN A 108 14.35 3.31 -5.26
C ASN A 108 13.25 2.93 -4.25
N ILE A 109 12.05 2.61 -4.71
CA ILE A 109 11.04 1.97 -3.88
C ILE A 109 11.50 0.53 -3.63
N LYS A 110 11.44 0.11 -2.37
CA LYS A 110 11.86 -1.24 -1.95
C LYS A 110 10.68 -2.20 -1.81
N TYR A 111 9.52 -1.67 -1.45
CA TYR A 111 8.33 -2.46 -1.16
C TYR A 111 7.12 -1.90 -1.92
N ASP A 112 6.52 -2.73 -2.75
CA ASP A 112 5.22 -2.44 -3.37
C ASP A 112 4.12 -3.26 -2.70
N LEU A 113 2.96 -2.67 -2.50
CA LEU A 113 1.81 -3.29 -1.87
C LEU A 113 0.57 -3.20 -2.79
N THR A 114 0.80 -3.05 -4.09
CA THR A 114 -0.25 -2.75 -5.06
C THR A 114 -1.02 -3.99 -5.49
N LEU A 115 -0.34 -5.15 -5.64
CA LEU A 115 -0.90 -6.27 -6.36
C LEU A 115 -1.93 -7.04 -5.54
N GLY A 116 -3.20 -6.74 -5.77
CA GLY A 116 -4.37 -7.36 -5.19
C GLY A 116 -5.55 -7.29 -6.16
N TYR A 117 -6.62 -8.01 -5.87
CA TYR A 117 -7.86 -7.90 -6.61
C TYR A 117 -8.70 -6.73 -6.08
N PRO A 118 -9.18 -5.80 -6.92
CA PRO A 118 -10.15 -4.81 -6.47
C PRO A 118 -11.54 -5.41 -6.23
N GLU A 119 -11.95 -6.42 -7.01
CA GLU A 119 -13.32 -6.96 -7.03
C GLU A 119 -13.58 -8.15 -6.09
N MET A 120 -12.53 -8.78 -5.55
CA MET A 120 -12.65 -9.90 -4.60
C MET A 120 -11.47 -9.94 -3.62
N ILE A 121 -11.67 -10.51 -2.45
CA ILE A 121 -10.57 -10.82 -1.54
C ILE A 121 -9.86 -12.11 -1.98
N GLY A 122 -8.57 -12.22 -1.71
CA GLY A 122 -7.81 -13.43 -2.01
C GLY A 122 -6.41 -13.22 -2.57
N PHE A 123 -5.85 -14.25 -3.15
CA PHE A 123 -4.43 -14.34 -3.50
C PHE A 123 -4.20 -14.13 -5.00
N ARG A 124 -4.17 -12.89 -5.46
CA ARG A 124 -3.95 -12.54 -6.88
C ARG A 124 -2.64 -13.11 -7.42
N CYS A 125 -1.60 -13.14 -6.59
CA CYS A 125 -0.30 -13.71 -6.95
C CYS A 125 -0.22 -15.24 -6.74
N GLY A 126 -1.30 -15.90 -6.28
CA GLY A 126 -1.30 -17.32 -5.92
C GLY A 126 -0.54 -17.65 -4.63
N ILE A 127 0.02 -16.63 -3.96
CA ILE A 127 0.82 -16.76 -2.73
C ILE A 127 0.46 -15.64 -1.75
N CYS A 128 0.81 -15.85 -0.47
CA CYS A 128 0.66 -14.87 0.60
C CYS A 128 2.00 -14.47 1.24
N TYR A 129 3.09 -14.56 0.50
CA TYR A 129 4.42 -14.18 0.95
C TYR A 129 4.91 -12.95 0.20
N PRO A 130 5.70 -12.08 0.85
CA PRO A 130 6.52 -11.11 0.14
C PRO A 130 7.50 -11.83 -0.81
N PHE A 131 7.67 -11.31 -2.01
CA PHE A 131 8.58 -11.91 -2.99
C PHE A 131 9.35 -10.86 -3.78
N LYS A 132 10.60 -11.17 -4.16
CA LYS A 132 11.36 -10.35 -5.10
C LYS A 132 10.73 -10.43 -6.48
N VAL A 133 10.48 -9.26 -7.03
CA VAL A 133 9.87 -9.12 -8.36
C VAL A 133 10.85 -9.56 -9.44
N TYR A 134 10.33 -10.16 -10.50
CA TYR A 134 11.10 -10.56 -11.68
C TYR A 134 10.70 -9.74 -12.89
N ASP A 135 11.66 -9.07 -13.50
CA ASP A 135 11.44 -8.38 -14.77
C ASP A 135 11.56 -9.37 -15.93
N ILE A 136 10.44 -9.58 -16.62
CA ILE A 136 10.36 -10.53 -17.76
C ILE A 136 11.18 -10.05 -18.95
N LYS A 137 11.32 -8.72 -19.14
CA LYS A 137 12.04 -8.14 -20.29
C LYS A 137 13.54 -8.30 -20.14
N THR A 138 14.07 -7.95 -18.99
CA THR A 138 15.52 -8.08 -18.71
C THR A 138 15.91 -9.47 -18.23
N LYS A 139 14.91 -10.33 -17.94
CA LYS A 139 15.09 -11.68 -17.38
C LYS A 139 15.91 -11.67 -16.09
N SER A 140 15.67 -10.67 -15.22
CA SER A 140 16.41 -10.49 -13.98
C SER A 140 15.50 -10.19 -12.78
N LYS A 141 15.97 -10.50 -11.58
CA LYS A 141 15.30 -10.10 -10.34
C LYS A 141 15.55 -8.62 -10.09
N LEU A 142 14.51 -7.91 -9.69
CA LEU A 142 14.61 -6.54 -9.17
C LEU A 142 14.90 -6.55 -7.67
N GLU A 143 15.38 -5.43 -7.14
CA GLU A 143 15.51 -5.27 -5.67
C GLU A 143 14.16 -4.99 -4.99
N LEU A 144 13.14 -4.65 -5.78
CA LEU A 144 11.79 -4.44 -5.32
C LEU A 144 11.17 -5.74 -4.78
N ILE A 145 10.49 -5.63 -3.64
CA ILE A 145 9.71 -6.70 -3.03
C ILE A 145 8.23 -6.35 -3.15
N GLU A 146 7.45 -7.23 -3.75
CA GLU A 146 5.98 -7.16 -3.70
C GLU A 146 5.47 -7.80 -2.42
N ILE A 147 4.57 -7.12 -1.72
CA ILE A 147 3.80 -7.64 -0.57
C ILE A 147 2.34 -7.70 -0.99
N PRO A 148 1.84 -8.86 -1.45
CA PRO A 148 0.51 -8.95 -2.06
C PRO A 148 -0.61 -8.42 -1.16
N LEU A 149 -1.49 -7.60 -1.72
CA LEU A 149 -2.72 -7.18 -1.05
C LEU A 149 -3.74 -8.32 -1.10
N ILE A 150 -4.25 -8.72 0.06
CA ILE A 150 -5.12 -9.88 0.19
C ILE A 150 -6.56 -9.49 0.51
N ILE A 151 -6.75 -8.48 1.36
CA ILE A 151 -8.08 -7.99 1.76
C ILE A 151 -8.11 -6.48 1.64
N MET A 152 -9.15 -5.96 1.01
CA MET A 152 -9.47 -4.53 0.97
C MET A 152 -10.92 -4.33 1.45
N ASP A 153 -11.15 -3.40 2.38
CA ASP A 153 -12.47 -3.15 2.96
C ASP A 153 -13.51 -2.73 1.93
N VAL A 154 -13.12 -1.85 0.99
CA VAL A 154 -13.95 -1.42 -0.13
C VAL A 154 -14.35 -2.59 -1.03
N THR A 155 -13.49 -3.61 -1.17
CA THR A 155 -13.82 -4.83 -1.91
C THR A 155 -15.01 -5.54 -1.27
N LEU A 156 -14.98 -5.74 0.02
CA LEU A 156 -16.04 -6.44 0.75
C LEU A 156 -17.40 -5.72 0.66
N THR A 157 -17.37 -4.39 0.81
CA THR A 157 -18.59 -3.57 0.91
C THR A 157 -19.15 -3.16 -0.45
N ASN A 158 -18.30 -2.71 -1.37
CA ASN A 158 -18.73 -2.08 -2.61
C ASN A 158 -18.72 -3.04 -3.81
N TYR A 159 -17.70 -3.88 -3.94
CA TYR A 159 -17.58 -4.79 -5.08
C TYR A 159 -18.29 -6.12 -4.83
N MET A 160 -17.99 -6.80 -3.74
CA MET A 160 -18.65 -8.07 -3.38
C MET A 160 -20.06 -7.84 -2.81
N LYS A 161 -20.40 -6.62 -2.36
CA LYS A 161 -21.72 -6.22 -1.84
C LYS A 161 -22.23 -7.12 -0.73
N ILE A 162 -21.33 -7.60 0.13
CA ILE A 162 -21.69 -8.50 1.24
C ILE A 162 -22.37 -7.68 2.32
N LYS A 163 -23.70 -7.86 2.45
CA LYS A 163 -24.53 -7.19 3.47
C LYS A 163 -24.67 -8.01 4.76
N ASN A 164 -24.48 -9.31 4.67
CA ASN A 164 -24.61 -10.20 5.82
C ASN A 164 -23.27 -10.27 6.56
N GLU A 165 -23.24 -9.71 7.76
CA GLU A 165 -22.05 -9.68 8.61
C GLU A 165 -21.47 -11.08 8.93
N LYS A 166 -22.32 -12.09 9.11
CA LYS A 166 -21.84 -13.46 9.36
C LYS A 166 -21.12 -14.04 8.14
N VAL A 167 -21.63 -13.75 6.93
CA VAL A 167 -20.99 -14.18 5.67
C VAL A 167 -19.67 -13.45 5.48
N LEU A 168 -19.66 -12.14 5.74
CA LEU A 168 -18.45 -11.32 5.67
C LEU A 168 -17.38 -11.86 6.62
N ASN A 169 -17.73 -12.04 7.90
CA ASN A 169 -16.82 -12.57 8.91
C ASN A 169 -16.30 -13.96 8.53
N TYR A 170 -17.16 -14.85 8.05
CA TYR A 170 -16.77 -16.18 7.60
C TYR A 170 -15.71 -16.09 6.48
N GLN A 171 -15.94 -15.30 5.43
CA GLN A 171 -14.99 -15.19 4.32
C GLN A 171 -13.64 -14.59 4.76
N VAL A 172 -13.67 -13.55 5.59
CA VAL A 172 -12.45 -12.94 6.13
C VAL A 172 -11.66 -13.94 6.98
N VAL A 173 -12.35 -14.67 7.88
CA VAL A 173 -11.73 -15.69 8.73
C VAL A 173 -11.11 -16.83 7.89
N GLU A 174 -11.80 -17.28 6.85
CA GLU A 174 -11.27 -18.31 5.95
C GLU A 174 -9.96 -17.86 5.28
N ILE A 175 -9.91 -16.63 4.76
CA ILE A 175 -8.67 -16.07 4.19
C ILE A 175 -7.56 -15.98 5.25
N ILE A 176 -7.87 -15.49 6.45
CA ILE A 176 -6.89 -15.42 7.56
C ILE A 176 -6.35 -16.82 7.89
N ASN A 177 -7.22 -17.84 7.95
CA ASN A 177 -6.83 -19.21 8.22
C ASN A 177 -5.92 -19.77 7.13
N GLN A 178 -6.16 -19.46 5.85
CA GLN A 178 -5.26 -19.85 4.78
C GLN A 178 -3.88 -19.18 4.92
N VAL A 179 -3.83 -17.87 5.23
CA VAL A 179 -2.57 -17.17 5.48
C VAL A 179 -1.80 -17.81 6.66
N LYS A 180 -2.49 -18.09 7.78
CA LYS A 180 -1.90 -18.77 8.95
C LYS A 180 -1.38 -20.15 8.61
N LYS A 181 -2.19 -20.97 7.91
CA LYS A 181 -1.81 -22.35 7.51
C LYS A 181 -0.51 -22.37 6.73
N HIS A 182 -0.24 -21.35 5.96
CA HIS A 182 0.96 -21.24 5.14
C HIS A 182 2.05 -20.36 5.75
N ASN A 183 1.92 -19.90 7.02
CA ASN A 183 2.85 -18.97 7.67
C ASN A 183 3.09 -17.69 6.83
N GLY A 184 2.06 -17.22 6.14
CA GLY A 184 2.12 -16.09 5.22
C GLY A 184 2.04 -14.74 5.91
N THR A 185 2.07 -13.69 5.11
CA THR A 185 1.84 -12.29 5.53
C THR A 185 0.45 -11.87 5.11
N LEU A 186 -0.38 -11.43 6.06
CA LEU A 186 -1.68 -10.81 5.77
C LEU A 186 -1.47 -9.31 5.55
N ASN A 187 -1.59 -8.87 4.30
CA ASN A 187 -1.65 -7.45 3.94
C ASN A 187 -3.12 -7.08 3.69
N LEU A 188 -3.62 -6.12 4.47
CA LEU A 188 -5.00 -5.65 4.37
C LEU A 188 -5.09 -4.12 4.41
N ILE A 189 -6.16 -3.58 3.85
CA ILE A 189 -6.58 -2.17 3.93
C ILE A 189 -7.99 -2.14 4.50
#